data_a1458e1e8e166123d23ab8f1474e6e01
#
_entry.id   a1458e1e8e166123d23ab8f1474e6e01
#
_cell.length_a   1.000
_cell.length_b   1.000
_cell.length_c   1.000
_cell.angle_alpha   90.00
_cell.angle_beta   90.00
_cell.angle_gamma   90.00
#
_symmetry.space_group_name_H-M   'P 1'
#
loop_
_entity.id
_entity.type
_entity.pdbx_description
1 polymer ?
#
loop_
_entity_poly.entity_id
_entity_poly.type
_entity_poly.pdbx_seq_one_letter_code
_entity_poly.pdbx_strand_id
1 'polypeptide(L)'
;VSREVPVSVYETDITEWKKHGELAAFLKETGYTHVEFHPVMEYLDQNSGGYSTSSYFALTNRFGTPADFRALVEELHQEGIGVILDWTPAQFPRFDAGLEKFDGTPLYEVQDPAMAVHPMWGTMLYNYGSPMVKDFLLSNAFFWLDEFHVDGFRLDDVDAMLYLDFGREAGQWRPNLYGSNENLQAVEFLKHLNSIVKKRNPGVLLIAQEDGLWPQLTDSVENDHLGFDYKWSGGWTKDLLSYIEVEPLERKDYYDQLTLSMMYAYSEHYVLTLGRRDVGTLKEFLEKLPGSPKQKLAQVRAAYAYLMLHPGVKMTAPDKECTEEMKAYIHDLNAMYRSCPALYAMDGNSDGFEWIQFTNYDENIVAFLRKTEKMEETLLIVCNFSPVSYDSYQVGVPFAGKYKEIFNSDNGKYGGLGVVNTRAKNAVHAECDNRENSLKMKLPAYGVTVFSCTPEKKVSSVKRVGKKVKISRK
;
A
#
# COMPACT_ATOMS: atom_id res chain seq x y z
N VAL A 1 -1.25 -13.82 -8.90
CA VAL A 1 -2.24 -13.53 -7.84
C VAL A 1 -3.39 -12.78 -8.49
N SER A 2 -4.64 -13.18 -8.23
CA SER A 2 -5.78 -12.36 -8.65
C SER A 2 -5.71 -11.04 -7.90
N ARG A 3 -5.77 -9.91 -8.61
CA ARG A 3 -5.83 -8.56 -8.00
C ARG A 3 -7.12 -8.31 -7.18
N GLU A 4 -8.00 -9.31 -7.14
CA GLU A 4 -9.26 -9.31 -6.40
C GLU A 4 -9.15 -9.91 -4.99
N VAL A 5 -7.93 -10.19 -4.52
CA VAL A 5 -7.68 -10.66 -3.15
C VAL A 5 -7.03 -9.57 -2.31
N PRO A 6 -7.38 -9.47 -1.02
CA PRO A 6 -6.79 -8.47 -0.15
C PRO A 6 -5.31 -8.78 0.12
N VAL A 7 -4.45 -7.78 -0.06
CA VAL A 7 -3.02 -7.84 0.26
C VAL A 7 -2.71 -6.77 1.29
N SER A 8 -2.31 -7.22 2.48
CA SER A 8 -1.87 -6.36 3.59
C SER A 8 -0.48 -6.81 4.02
N VAL A 9 0.48 -5.92 3.93
CA VAL A 9 1.91 -6.18 4.10
C VAL A 9 2.43 -5.56 5.38
N TYR A 10 3.17 -6.31 6.17
CA TYR A 10 3.96 -5.83 7.30
C TYR A 10 5.41 -5.64 6.86
N GLU A 11 5.92 -4.41 6.92
CA GLU A 11 7.32 -4.09 6.61
C GLU A 11 8.19 -4.22 7.86
N THR A 12 9.33 -4.92 7.77
CA THR A 12 10.24 -5.09 8.90
C THR A 12 11.67 -5.48 8.49
N ASP A 13 12.62 -5.25 9.40
CA ASP A 13 13.98 -5.80 9.32
C ASP A 13 13.98 -7.22 9.93
N ILE A 14 14.49 -8.20 9.18
CA ILE A 14 14.58 -9.58 9.64
C ILE A 14 15.39 -9.75 10.92
N THR A 15 16.37 -8.87 11.15
CA THR A 15 17.23 -8.94 12.33
C THR A 15 16.53 -8.59 13.65
N GLU A 16 15.34 -8.00 13.57
CA GLU A 16 14.49 -7.74 14.73
C GLU A 16 13.80 -9.03 15.27
N TRP A 17 13.74 -10.11 14.47
CA TRP A 17 12.94 -11.31 14.70
C TRP A 17 13.81 -12.56 14.89
N LYS A 18 14.67 -12.54 15.90
CA LYS A 18 15.63 -13.66 16.13
C LYS A 18 15.05 -14.86 16.86
N LYS A 19 13.88 -14.71 17.49
CA LYS A 19 13.24 -15.80 18.20
C LYS A 19 12.29 -16.55 17.28
N HIS A 20 12.45 -17.85 17.20
CA HIS A 20 11.53 -18.73 16.47
C HIS A 20 10.09 -18.52 16.95
N GLY A 21 9.13 -18.43 16.03
CA GLY A 21 7.71 -18.27 16.32
C GLY A 21 7.24 -16.85 16.62
N GLU A 22 8.12 -15.92 16.95
CA GLU A 22 7.73 -14.58 17.39
C GLU A 22 7.05 -13.78 16.25
N LEU A 23 7.64 -13.78 15.06
CA LEU A 23 7.09 -13.05 13.91
C LEU A 23 5.77 -13.65 13.42
N ALA A 24 5.72 -14.97 13.25
CA ALA A 24 4.52 -15.65 12.79
C ALA A 24 3.34 -15.44 13.75
N ALA A 25 3.60 -15.50 15.07
CA ALA A 25 2.59 -15.21 16.09
C ALA A 25 2.09 -13.74 16.00
N PHE A 26 2.99 -12.78 15.87
CA PHE A 26 2.64 -11.36 15.74
C PHE A 26 1.81 -11.10 14.48
N LEU A 27 2.21 -11.64 13.33
CA LEU A 27 1.50 -11.43 12.06
C LEU A 27 0.12 -12.11 12.06
N LYS A 28 0.01 -13.27 12.68
CA LYS A 28 -1.28 -13.95 12.89
C LYS A 28 -2.20 -13.17 13.81
N GLU A 29 -1.67 -12.65 14.93
CA GLU A 29 -2.40 -11.83 15.88
C GLU A 29 -2.90 -10.53 15.24
N THR A 30 -2.07 -9.87 14.44
CA THR A 30 -2.38 -8.59 13.78
C THR A 30 -3.09 -8.74 12.43
N GLY A 31 -3.13 -9.96 11.87
CA GLY A 31 -3.94 -10.31 10.70
C GLY A 31 -3.37 -9.90 9.35
N TYR A 32 -2.07 -9.66 9.23
CA TYR A 32 -1.40 -9.42 7.96
C TYR A 32 -1.44 -10.65 7.05
N THR A 33 -1.39 -10.42 5.73
CA THR A 33 -1.34 -11.49 4.72
C THR A 33 0.07 -11.75 4.23
N HIS A 34 0.94 -10.75 4.30
CA HIS A 34 2.33 -10.84 3.86
C HIS A 34 3.24 -10.11 4.84
N VAL A 35 4.50 -10.51 4.84
CA VAL A 35 5.61 -9.74 5.40
C VAL A 35 6.56 -9.32 4.29
N GLU A 36 7.06 -8.11 4.35
CA GLU A 36 8.16 -7.63 3.52
C GLU A 36 9.38 -7.42 4.40
N PHE A 37 10.46 -8.09 4.04
CA PHE A 37 11.74 -7.92 4.69
C PHE A 37 12.62 -6.92 3.94
N HIS A 38 13.20 -5.95 4.66
CA HIS A 38 14.34 -5.22 4.18
C HIS A 38 15.39 -6.19 3.65
N PRO A 39 16.36 -5.77 2.80
CA PRO A 39 17.23 -6.71 2.11
C PRO A 39 17.87 -7.74 3.05
N VAL A 40 17.61 -9.02 2.78
CA VAL A 40 18.16 -10.15 3.56
C VAL A 40 19.48 -10.68 3.00
N MET A 41 19.89 -10.19 1.84
CA MET A 41 21.17 -10.54 1.21
C MET A 41 22.32 -9.91 1.99
N GLU A 42 23.51 -10.55 1.94
CA GLU A 42 24.67 -10.07 2.71
C GLU A 42 25.18 -8.72 2.19
N TYR A 43 25.55 -7.85 3.13
CA TYR A 43 26.05 -6.51 2.87
C TYR A 43 27.14 -6.12 3.85
N LEU A 44 28.07 -5.23 3.42
CA LEU A 44 29.23 -4.81 4.22
C LEU A 44 28.94 -3.53 5.00
N ASP A 45 28.29 -2.55 4.37
CA ASP A 45 27.98 -1.26 5.01
C ASP A 45 26.73 -1.38 5.90
N GLN A 46 26.94 -1.34 7.20
CA GLN A 46 25.88 -1.43 8.20
C GLN A 46 24.90 -0.24 8.12
N ASN A 47 25.36 0.93 7.66
CA ASN A 47 24.51 2.11 7.55
C ASN A 47 23.56 2.03 6.35
N SER A 48 23.78 1.11 5.43
CA SER A 48 22.92 0.93 4.26
C SER A 48 21.60 0.23 4.58
N GLY A 49 21.43 -0.34 5.79
CA GLY A 49 20.24 -1.13 6.13
C GLY A 49 20.05 -2.36 5.21
N GLY A 50 21.10 -2.84 4.54
CA GLY A 50 21.05 -3.95 3.58
C GLY A 50 20.98 -3.52 2.10
N TYR A 51 20.66 -2.27 1.82
CA TYR A 51 20.48 -1.78 0.44
C TYR A 51 21.77 -1.66 -0.37
N SER A 52 22.92 -1.80 0.28
CA SER A 52 24.23 -1.92 -0.38
C SER A 52 24.66 -3.39 -0.46
N THR A 53 23.88 -4.20 -1.17
CA THR A 53 24.07 -5.66 -1.28
C THR A 53 25.43 -6.00 -1.86
N SER A 54 26.24 -6.76 -1.12
CA SER A 54 27.57 -7.18 -1.54
C SER A 54 27.62 -8.64 -2.02
N SER A 55 26.71 -9.49 -1.54
CA SER A 55 26.67 -10.91 -1.86
C SER A 55 25.23 -11.36 -2.14
N TYR A 56 24.86 -11.35 -3.41
CA TYR A 56 23.50 -11.57 -3.88
C TYR A 56 22.94 -12.97 -3.60
N PHE A 57 23.82 -13.99 -3.50
CA PHE A 57 23.44 -15.39 -3.27
C PHE A 57 23.73 -15.86 -1.84
N ALA A 58 23.88 -14.93 -0.89
CA ALA A 58 24.14 -15.24 0.51
C ALA A 58 23.14 -14.51 1.40
N LEU A 59 22.58 -15.24 2.36
CA LEU A 59 21.81 -14.65 3.45
C LEU A 59 22.74 -13.87 4.38
N THR A 60 22.30 -12.73 4.87
CA THR A 60 23.06 -11.97 5.88
C THR A 60 23.28 -12.80 7.14
N ASN A 61 24.55 -12.87 7.58
CA ASN A 61 24.92 -13.55 8.79
C ASN A 61 24.41 -12.88 10.09
N ARG A 62 23.84 -11.68 9.96
CA ARG A 62 23.26 -10.91 11.09
C ARG A 62 21.97 -11.53 11.59
N PHE A 63 21.24 -12.22 10.72
CA PHE A 63 20.03 -12.95 11.08
C PHE A 63 20.37 -14.32 11.67
N GLY A 64 21.05 -15.17 10.90
CA GLY A 64 21.35 -16.56 11.25
C GLY A 64 21.89 -17.33 10.05
N THR A 65 21.56 -18.62 9.99
CA THR A 65 21.97 -19.49 8.88
C THR A 65 20.90 -19.56 7.78
N PRO A 66 21.24 -20.00 6.55
CA PRO A 66 20.25 -20.28 5.51
C PRO A 66 19.16 -21.28 5.94
N ALA A 67 19.49 -22.21 6.84
CA ALA A 67 18.52 -23.16 7.39
C ALA A 67 17.51 -22.45 8.31
N ASP A 68 17.96 -21.49 9.11
CA ASP A 68 17.08 -20.70 9.98
C ASP A 68 16.11 -19.85 9.13
N PHE A 69 16.57 -19.28 8.01
CA PHE A 69 15.69 -18.52 7.13
C PHE A 69 14.67 -19.40 6.42
N ARG A 70 15.06 -20.60 5.94
CA ARG A 70 14.09 -21.56 5.39
C ARG A 70 13.03 -21.96 6.42
N ALA A 71 13.45 -22.18 7.66
CA ALA A 71 12.53 -22.53 8.75
C ALA A 71 11.55 -21.38 9.04
N LEU A 72 12.01 -20.13 9.01
CA LEU A 72 11.16 -18.96 9.17
C LEU A 72 10.12 -18.83 8.04
N VAL A 73 10.54 -18.98 6.78
CA VAL A 73 9.62 -18.94 5.63
C VAL A 73 8.59 -20.05 5.70
N GLU A 74 9.01 -21.28 6.03
CA GLU A 74 8.11 -22.44 6.24
C GLU A 74 7.07 -22.13 7.32
N GLU A 75 7.50 -21.59 8.45
CA GLU A 75 6.63 -21.20 9.56
C GLU A 75 5.59 -20.14 9.15
N LEU A 76 6.01 -19.13 8.43
CA LEU A 76 5.12 -18.08 7.89
C LEU A 76 4.09 -18.69 6.93
N HIS A 77 4.52 -19.56 6.02
CA HIS A 77 3.64 -20.25 5.09
C HIS A 77 2.62 -21.18 5.80
N GLN A 78 3.00 -21.83 6.89
CA GLN A 78 2.05 -22.64 7.70
C GLN A 78 0.93 -21.78 8.30
N GLU A 79 1.18 -20.50 8.56
CA GLU A 79 0.17 -19.53 8.99
C GLU A 79 -0.52 -18.82 7.81
N GLY A 80 -0.20 -19.16 6.57
CA GLY A 80 -0.77 -18.57 5.35
C GLY A 80 -0.26 -17.16 5.06
N ILE A 81 0.96 -16.83 5.51
CA ILE A 81 1.60 -15.52 5.35
C ILE A 81 2.67 -15.63 4.26
N GLY A 82 2.53 -14.82 3.20
CA GLY A 82 3.51 -14.73 2.12
C GLY A 82 4.72 -13.88 2.51
N VAL A 83 5.88 -14.16 1.89
CA VAL A 83 7.16 -13.49 2.16
C VAL A 83 7.63 -12.72 0.94
N ILE A 84 7.82 -11.42 1.09
CA ILE A 84 8.34 -10.50 0.07
C ILE A 84 9.73 -10.04 0.51
N LEU A 85 10.68 -10.00 -0.41
CA LEU A 85 12.02 -9.48 -0.15
C LEU A 85 12.26 -8.16 -0.87
N ASP A 86 12.88 -7.23 -0.19
CA ASP A 86 13.52 -6.10 -0.84
C ASP A 86 14.72 -6.60 -1.65
N TRP A 87 14.77 -6.22 -2.91
CA TRP A 87 15.80 -6.59 -3.84
C TRP A 87 16.38 -5.35 -4.53
N THR A 88 17.71 -5.30 -4.63
CA THR A 88 18.46 -4.14 -5.14
C THR A 88 19.12 -4.42 -6.49
N PRO A 89 18.35 -4.61 -7.59
CA PRO A 89 18.89 -4.89 -8.90
C PRO A 89 19.43 -3.66 -9.65
N ALA A 90 19.26 -2.46 -9.06
CA ALA A 90 19.68 -1.21 -9.68
C ALA A 90 21.20 -0.98 -9.59
N GLN A 91 21.81 -1.39 -8.49
CA GLN A 91 23.16 -0.96 -8.11
C GLN A 91 23.88 -1.98 -7.23
N PHE A 92 25.20 -1.84 -7.12
CA PHE A 92 26.03 -2.62 -6.21
C PHE A 92 27.17 -1.77 -5.62
N PRO A 93 27.68 -2.11 -4.40
CA PRO A 93 28.70 -1.31 -3.73
C PRO A 93 30.06 -1.41 -4.38
N ARG A 94 30.85 -0.38 -4.17
CA ARG A 94 32.24 -0.28 -4.63
C ARG A 94 33.19 -0.74 -3.53
N PHE A 95 33.86 -1.86 -3.73
CA PHE A 95 34.94 -2.35 -2.87
C PHE A 95 35.80 -3.38 -3.61
N ASP A 96 37.05 -3.50 -3.22
CA ASP A 96 38.08 -4.24 -3.95
C ASP A 96 37.79 -5.74 -4.17
N ALA A 97 36.99 -6.36 -3.31
CA ALA A 97 36.61 -7.78 -3.41
C ALA A 97 35.18 -7.97 -3.96
N GLY A 98 34.56 -6.93 -4.50
CA GLY A 98 33.19 -6.93 -4.99
C GLY A 98 33.07 -7.16 -6.49
N LEU A 99 31.96 -6.69 -7.05
CA LEU A 99 31.65 -6.84 -8.47
C LEU A 99 32.31 -5.76 -9.34
N GLU A 100 32.71 -4.59 -8.76
CA GLU A 100 33.38 -3.53 -9.51
C GLU A 100 34.69 -4.06 -10.09
N LYS A 101 34.83 -3.99 -11.41
CA LYS A 101 36.00 -4.51 -12.14
C LYS A 101 36.39 -5.93 -11.73
N PHE A 102 35.40 -6.80 -11.58
CA PHE A 102 35.56 -8.15 -11.03
C PHE A 102 36.71 -8.96 -11.66
N ASP A 103 36.91 -8.82 -12.96
CA ASP A 103 38.00 -9.45 -13.72
C ASP A 103 39.10 -8.44 -14.18
N GLY A 104 39.10 -7.24 -13.63
CA GLY A 104 39.94 -6.12 -13.98
C GLY A 104 39.36 -5.22 -15.11
N THR A 105 38.18 -5.58 -15.63
CA THR A 105 37.42 -4.77 -16.60
C THR A 105 36.02 -4.46 -16.08
N PRO A 106 35.28 -3.48 -16.63
CA PRO A 106 33.88 -3.22 -16.26
C PRO A 106 32.99 -4.34 -16.78
N LEU A 107 32.88 -5.44 -16.01
CA LEU A 107 32.15 -6.65 -16.36
C LEU A 107 30.63 -6.52 -16.00
N TYR A 108 30.34 -6.07 -14.79
CA TYR A 108 28.96 -5.93 -14.27
C TYR A 108 28.41 -4.53 -14.45
N GLU A 109 29.28 -3.54 -14.30
CA GLU A 109 28.92 -2.13 -14.36
C GLU A 109 28.78 -1.59 -15.78
N VAL A 110 28.11 -0.44 -15.89
CA VAL A 110 28.07 0.34 -17.15
C VAL A 110 29.48 0.65 -17.61
N GLN A 111 29.80 0.42 -18.88
CA GLN A 111 31.14 0.56 -19.43
C GLN A 111 31.65 2.00 -19.51
N ASP A 112 30.75 2.98 -19.67
CA ASP A 112 31.11 4.40 -19.66
C ASP A 112 31.34 4.87 -18.21
N PRO A 113 32.57 5.22 -17.81
CA PRO A 113 32.86 5.62 -16.44
C PRO A 113 32.07 6.83 -15.96
N ALA A 114 31.63 7.71 -16.88
CA ALA A 114 30.81 8.86 -16.56
C ALA A 114 29.37 8.49 -16.18
N MET A 115 28.91 7.34 -16.68
CA MET A 115 27.56 6.82 -16.44
C MET A 115 27.53 5.68 -15.43
N ALA A 116 28.69 5.07 -15.12
CA ALA A 116 28.76 3.86 -14.28
C ALA A 116 28.46 4.08 -12.82
N VAL A 117 28.68 5.30 -12.30
CA VAL A 117 28.50 5.62 -10.88
C VAL A 117 27.11 6.19 -10.64
N HIS A 118 26.41 5.64 -9.63
CA HIS A 118 25.13 6.17 -9.17
C HIS A 118 25.36 7.56 -8.55
N PRO A 119 24.66 8.62 -9.02
CA PRO A 119 25.00 10.00 -8.64
C PRO A 119 24.71 10.31 -7.17
N MET A 120 23.72 9.66 -6.56
CA MET A 120 23.33 9.92 -5.17
C MET A 120 24.08 9.03 -4.17
N TRP A 121 24.32 7.76 -4.52
CA TRP A 121 24.86 6.76 -3.59
C TRP A 121 26.34 6.46 -3.79
N GLY A 122 26.93 6.86 -4.94
CA GLY A 122 28.33 6.55 -5.25
C GLY A 122 28.61 5.07 -5.53
N THR A 123 27.59 4.24 -5.62
CA THR A 123 27.61 2.82 -5.98
C THR A 123 27.76 2.64 -7.50
N MET A 124 27.92 1.42 -7.98
CA MET A 124 27.99 1.11 -9.43
C MET A 124 26.62 0.72 -9.96
N LEU A 125 26.28 1.22 -11.16
CA LEU A 125 25.07 0.85 -11.90
C LEU A 125 25.32 -0.36 -12.78
N TYR A 126 24.38 -1.29 -12.83
CA TYR A 126 24.47 -2.49 -13.67
C TYR A 126 24.35 -2.19 -15.16
N ASN A 127 25.11 -2.93 -15.98
CA ASN A 127 25.02 -2.92 -17.43
C ASN A 127 23.97 -3.91 -17.93
N TYR A 128 22.70 -3.50 -17.99
CA TYR A 128 21.60 -4.36 -18.47
C TYR A 128 21.71 -4.74 -19.96
N GLY A 129 22.60 -4.15 -20.72
CA GLY A 129 22.92 -4.56 -22.08
C GLY A 129 23.76 -5.84 -22.15
N SER A 130 24.45 -6.20 -21.06
CA SER A 130 25.26 -7.41 -20.95
C SER A 130 24.40 -8.65 -20.70
N PRO A 131 24.47 -9.71 -21.56
CA PRO A 131 23.78 -10.98 -21.26
C PRO A 131 24.19 -11.58 -19.91
N MET A 132 25.48 -11.49 -19.56
CA MET A 132 25.99 -12.00 -18.27
C MET A 132 25.36 -11.31 -17.06
N VAL A 133 25.15 -9.99 -17.12
CA VAL A 133 24.50 -9.23 -16.06
C VAL A 133 23.03 -9.62 -15.94
N LYS A 134 22.34 -9.76 -17.06
CA LYS A 134 20.95 -10.23 -17.09
C LYS A 134 20.82 -11.63 -16.50
N ASP A 135 21.68 -12.56 -16.90
CA ASP A 135 21.70 -13.93 -16.37
C ASP A 135 22.03 -13.96 -14.87
N PHE A 136 22.96 -13.13 -14.41
CA PHE A 136 23.31 -13.01 -13.00
C PHE A 136 22.11 -12.56 -12.16
N LEU A 137 21.43 -11.47 -12.56
CA LEU A 137 20.27 -10.92 -11.83
C LEU A 137 19.07 -11.88 -11.90
N LEU A 138 18.78 -12.48 -13.07
CA LEU A 138 17.73 -13.49 -13.19
C LEU A 138 18.00 -14.74 -12.31
N SER A 139 19.24 -15.23 -12.34
CA SER A 139 19.64 -16.37 -11.52
C SER A 139 19.52 -16.05 -10.03
N ASN A 140 19.81 -14.81 -9.64
CA ASN A 140 19.64 -14.35 -8.27
C ASN A 140 18.17 -14.35 -7.85
N ALA A 141 17.27 -13.79 -8.65
CA ALA A 141 15.85 -13.83 -8.36
C ALA A 141 15.34 -15.28 -8.22
N PHE A 142 15.69 -16.17 -9.16
CA PHE A 142 15.30 -17.57 -9.08
C PHE A 142 15.92 -18.32 -7.91
N PHE A 143 17.15 -17.98 -7.50
CA PHE A 143 17.77 -18.57 -6.31
C PHE A 143 16.91 -18.33 -5.06
N TRP A 144 16.45 -17.12 -4.84
CA TRP A 144 15.59 -16.80 -3.69
C TRP A 144 14.20 -17.45 -3.80
N LEU A 145 13.62 -17.52 -4.99
CA LEU A 145 12.33 -18.20 -5.23
C LEU A 145 12.43 -19.71 -5.04
N ASP A 146 13.48 -20.35 -5.59
CA ASP A 146 13.59 -21.80 -5.62
C ASP A 146 14.16 -22.39 -4.31
N GLU A 147 15.15 -21.70 -3.70
CA GLU A 147 15.86 -22.21 -2.53
C GLU A 147 15.21 -21.78 -1.21
N PHE A 148 14.55 -20.65 -1.18
CA PHE A 148 13.94 -20.10 0.04
C PHE A 148 12.42 -19.96 -0.07
N HIS A 149 11.84 -20.20 -1.23
CA HIS A 149 10.39 -20.19 -1.48
C HIS A 149 9.72 -18.86 -1.12
N VAL A 150 10.40 -17.73 -1.37
CA VAL A 150 9.81 -16.40 -1.17
C VAL A 150 8.69 -16.16 -2.19
N ASP A 151 7.71 -15.34 -1.82
CA ASP A 151 6.48 -15.12 -2.60
C ASP A 151 6.52 -13.82 -3.41
N GLY A 152 7.56 -13.04 -3.29
CA GLY A 152 7.67 -11.80 -4.04
C GLY A 152 8.96 -11.03 -3.83
N PHE A 153 9.11 -10.01 -4.68
CA PHE A 153 10.17 -9.01 -4.58
C PHE A 153 9.61 -7.61 -4.66
N ARG A 154 10.14 -6.72 -3.82
CA ARG A 154 10.08 -5.29 -4.05
C ARG A 154 11.43 -4.85 -4.64
N LEU A 155 11.42 -4.42 -5.88
CA LEU A 155 12.60 -3.90 -6.54
C LEU A 155 12.84 -2.46 -6.08
N ASP A 156 13.97 -2.23 -5.43
CA ASP A 156 14.39 -0.93 -4.94
C ASP A 156 15.04 -0.11 -6.05
N ASP A 157 14.80 1.21 -6.04
CA ASP A 157 15.47 2.20 -6.89
C ASP A 157 15.27 1.96 -8.41
N VAL A 158 14.03 1.58 -8.80
CA VAL A 158 13.69 1.31 -10.20
C VAL A 158 13.83 2.57 -11.07
N ASP A 159 13.69 3.75 -10.49
CA ASP A 159 13.98 5.04 -11.17
C ASP A 159 15.41 5.09 -11.72
N ALA A 160 16.39 4.69 -10.93
CA ALA A 160 17.80 4.65 -11.35
C ALA A 160 18.06 3.62 -12.44
N MET A 161 17.20 2.60 -12.56
CA MET A 161 17.26 1.64 -13.67
C MET A 161 16.70 2.25 -14.95
N LEU A 162 15.54 2.92 -14.85
CA LEU A 162 14.74 3.37 -16.00
C LEU A 162 15.27 4.64 -16.64
N TYR A 163 15.89 5.54 -15.87
CA TYR A 163 16.27 6.88 -16.35
C TYR A 163 17.77 7.10 -16.37
N LEU A 164 18.32 7.39 -17.55
CA LEU A 164 19.75 7.69 -17.75
C LEU A 164 20.19 9.01 -17.10
N ASP A 165 19.26 9.91 -16.87
CA ASP A 165 19.45 11.21 -16.21
C ASP A 165 19.10 11.20 -14.73
N PHE A 166 18.73 10.06 -14.15
CA PHE A 166 18.35 9.97 -12.74
C PHE A 166 19.43 10.55 -11.82
N GLY A 167 19.03 11.56 -11.01
CA GLY A 167 19.93 12.28 -10.11
C GLY A 167 21.08 13.04 -10.77
N ARG A 168 21.06 13.26 -12.09
CA ARG A 168 22.11 13.93 -12.87
C ARG A 168 21.62 15.28 -13.38
N GLU A 169 22.55 16.23 -13.45
CA GLU A 169 22.29 17.54 -14.05
C GLU A 169 22.40 17.49 -15.59
N ALA A 170 21.86 18.52 -16.24
CA ALA A 170 21.99 18.66 -17.68
C ALA A 170 23.46 18.61 -18.14
N GLY A 171 23.78 17.76 -19.10
CA GLY A 171 25.12 17.53 -19.59
C GLY A 171 25.95 16.49 -18.84
N GLN A 172 25.45 15.94 -17.74
CA GLN A 172 26.08 14.87 -16.97
C GLN A 172 25.61 13.47 -17.34
N TRP A 173 24.73 13.33 -18.31
CA TRP A 173 24.20 12.08 -18.80
C TRP A 173 24.20 12.03 -20.33
N ARG A 174 24.01 10.85 -20.87
CA ARG A 174 23.97 10.62 -22.32
C ARG A 174 22.60 10.07 -22.72
N PRO A 175 21.93 10.66 -23.73
CA PRO A 175 20.66 10.18 -24.22
C PRO A 175 20.81 8.80 -24.89
N ASN A 176 19.72 8.07 -24.95
CA ASN A 176 19.63 6.83 -25.71
C ASN A 176 19.69 7.09 -27.22
N LEU A 177 19.60 6.02 -28.04
CA LEU A 177 19.71 6.13 -29.49
C LEU A 177 18.58 6.95 -30.16
N TYR A 178 17.49 7.22 -29.44
CA TYR A 178 16.36 8.06 -29.90
C TYR A 178 16.45 9.49 -29.37
N GLY A 179 17.46 9.80 -28.57
CA GLY A 179 17.65 11.14 -27.99
C GLY A 179 16.88 11.38 -26.68
N SER A 180 16.25 10.34 -26.10
CA SER A 180 15.54 10.43 -24.83
C SER A 180 16.36 9.93 -23.64
N ASN A 181 15.83 10.08 -22.42
CA ASN A 181 16.48 9.72 -21.16
C ASN A 181 16.16 8.29 -20.69
N GLU A 182 15.32 7.54 -21.39
CA GLU A 182 14.97 6.18 -21.00
C GLU A 182 16.16 5.22 -21.22
N ASN A 183 16.42 4.38 -20.23
CA ASN A 183 17.38 3.28 -20.34
C ASN A 183 16.72 2.07 -21.01
N LEU A 184 16.75 2.02 -22.34
CA LEU A 184 16.08 0.96 -23.10
C LEU A 184 16.55 -0.45 -22.74
N GLN A 185 17.79 -0.61 -22.30
CA GLN A 185 18.34 -1.91 -21.90
C GLN A 185 17.75 -2.38 -20.57
N ALA A 186 17.54 -1.46 -19.63
CA ALA A 186 16.87 -1.77 -18.37
C ALA A 186 15.39 -2.05 -18.58
N VAL A 187 14.72 -1.30 -19.45
CA VAL A 187 13.31 -1.53 -19.82
C VAL A 187 13.13 -2.96 -20.35
N GLU A 188 13.95 -3.38 -21.31
CA GLU A 188 13.91 -4.75 -21.86
C GLU A 188 14.25 -5.81 -20.81
N PHE A 189 15.21 -5.55 -19.93
CA PHE A 189 15.53 -6.44 -18.82
C PHE A 189 14.34 -6.62 -17.88
N LEU A 190 13.69 -5.53 -17.45
CA LEU A 190 12.54 -5.58 -16.52
C LEU A 190 11.34 -6.30 -17.14
N LYS A 191 11.02 -6.04 -18.41
CA LYS A 191 9.98 -6.79 -19.15
C LYS A 191 10.28 -8.29 -19.16
N HIS A 192 11.54 -8.64 -19.48
CA HIS A 192 11.97 -10.04 -19.52
C HIS A 192 11.91 -10.70 -18.14
N LEU A 193 12.44 -10.03 -17.11
CA LEU A 193 12.38 -10.48 -15.71
C LEU A 193 10.94 -10.77 -15.30
N ASN A 194 10.05 -9.79 -15.44
CA ASN A 194 8.66 -9.91 -15.01
C ASN A 194 7.91 -11.00 -15.77
N SER A 195 8.13 -11.11 -17.08
CA SER A 195 7.52 -12.15 -17.90
C SER A 195 7.98 -13.54 -17.50
N ILE A 196 9.30 -13.78 -17.34
CA ILE A 196 9.82 -15.11 -17.04
C ILE A 196 9.53 -15.55 -15.61
N VAL A 197 9.61 -14.63 -14.64
CA VAL A 197 9.26 -14.92 -13.24
C VAL A 197 7.79 -15.30 -13.13
N LYS A 198 6.88 -14.52 -13.69
CA LYS A 198 5.44 -14.80 -13.65
C LYS A 198 5.05 -16.08 -14.39
N LYS A 199 5.72 -16.36 -15.51
CA LYS A 199 5.48 -17.60 -16.27
C LYS A 199 5.88 -18.84 -15.48
N ARG A 200 6.99 -18.78 -14.74
CA ARG A 200 7.51 -19.91 -13.96
C ARG A 200 6.81 -20.02 -12.60
N ASN A 201 6.52 -18.88 -11.97
CA ASN A 201 5.95 -18.77 -10.63
C ASN A 201 4.72 -17.85 -10.65
N PRO A 202 3.54 -18.30 -11.12
CA PRO A 202 2.38 -17.41 -11.36
C PRO A 202 1.83 -16.70 -10.12
N GLY A 203 2.21 -17.15 -8.91
CA GLY A 203 1.78 -16.56 -7.64
C GLY A 203 2.70 -15.48 -7.10
N VAL A 204 3.89 -15.30 -7.67
CA VAL A 204 4.90 -14.35 -7.18
C VAL A 204 4.46 -12.91 -7.42
N LEU A 205 4.63 -12.07 -6.40
CA LEU A 205 4.38 -10.64 -6.45
C LEU A 205 5.65 -9.88 -6.87
N LEU A 206 5.51 -9.00 -7.84
CA LEU A 206 6.58 -8.12 -8.30
C LEU A 206 6.15 -6.66 -8.12
N ILE A 207 6.81 -5.98 -7.19
CA ILE A 207 6.53 -4.61 -6.78
C ILE A 207 7.71 -3.72 -7.20
N ALA A 208 7.46 -2.62 -7.91
CA ALA A 208 8.48 -1.65 -8.24
C ALA A 208 8.41 -0.45 -7.30
N GLN A 209 9.51 -0.10 -6.66
CA GLN A 209 9.63 1.20 -6.03
C GLN A 209 10.10 2.20 -7.09
N GLU A 210 9.18 3.07 -7.49
CA GLU A 210 9.38 4.07 -8.53
C GLU A 210 8.56 5.32 -8.16
N ASP A 211 9.25 6.41 -7.82
CA ASP A 211 8.66 7.68 -7.40
C ASP A 211 8.54 8.68 -8.56
N GLY A 212 9.05 8.33 -9.73
CA GLY A 212 8.97 9.12 -10.95
C GLY A 212 7.63 8.97 -11.68
N LEU A 213 7.65 9.33 -12.95
CA LEU A 213 6.47 9.40 -13.81
C LEU A 213 6.47 8.33 -14.92
N TRP A 214 7.13 7.18 -14.72
CA TRP A 214 7.07 6.12 -15.72
C TRP A 214 5.62 5.66 -15.92
N PRO A 215 5.09 5.73 -17.16
CA PRO A 215 3.68 5.46 -17.41
C PRO A 215 3.40 3.96 -17.46
N GLN A 216 2.24 3.56 -16.93
CA GLN A 216 1.69 2.20 -17.05
C GLN A 216 2.69 1.10 -16.65
N LEU A 217 3.44 1.35 -15.57
CA LEU A 217 4.45 0.43 -15.01
C LEU A 217 3.81 -0.90 -14.62
N THR A 218 2.56 -0.87 -14.15
CA THR A 218 1.80 -2.04 -13.70
C THR A 218 0.91 -2.67 -14.78
N ASP A 219 0.91 -2.16 -16.01
CA ASP A 219 0.22 -2.80 -17.12
C ASP A 219 1.07 -3.95 -17.71
N SER A 220 0.44 -4.81 -18.48
CA SER A 220 1.01 -6.08 -18.90
C SER A 220 2.14 -5.93 -19.94
N VAL A 221 3.06 -6.90 -19.96
CA VAL A 221 4.12 -6.96 -20.95
C VAL A 221 3.56 -7.18 -22.37
N GLU A 222 2.40 -7.82 -22.50
CA GLU A 222 1.71 -8.02 -23.77
C GLU A 222 1.25 -6.69 -24.39
N ASN A 223 1.01 -5.67 -23.57
CA ASN A 223 0.68 -4.30 -23.99
C ASN A 223 1.92 -3.41 -24.14
N ASP A 224 3.12 -4.00 -24.16
CA ASP A 224 4.42 -3.33 -24.25
C ASP A 224 4.82 -2.51 -23.02
N HIS A 225 4.22 -2.80 -21.84
CA HIS A 225 4.56 -2.19 -20.56
C HIS A 225 5.47 -3.09 -19.70
N LEU A 226 5.82 -2.64 -18.47
CA LEU A 226 6.82 -3.35 -17.67
C LEU A 226 6.29 -4.61 -16.98
N GLY A 227 4.99 -4.71 -16.72
CA GLY A 227 4.37 -5.93 -16.19
C GLY A 227 4.56 -6.16 -14.69
N PHE A 228 4.84 -5.15 -13.88
CA PHE A 228 4.80 -5.27 -12.43
C PHE A 228 3.37 -5.50 -11.93
N ASP A 229 3.22 -6.10 -10.76
CA ASP A 229 1.91 -6.24 -10.13
C ASP A 229 1.48 -4.94 -9.46
N TYR A 230 2.44 -4.27 -8.79
CA TYR A 230 2.18 -3.05 -8.04
C TYR A 230 3.33 -2.06 -8.19
N LYS A 231 2.98 -0.79 -8.02
CA LYS A 231 3.90 0.34 -7.90
C LYS A 231 3.89 0.83 -6.46
N TRP A 232 5.04 0.79 -5.80
CA TRP A 232 5.22 1.49 -4.53
C TRP A 232 5.71 2.90 -4.83
N SER A 233 4.92 3.89 -4.41
CA SER A 233 5.24 5.31 -4.59
C SER A 233 4.94 6.06 -3.30
N GLY A 234 5.88 6.90 -2.86
CA GLY A 234 5.73 7.73 -1.68
C GLY A 234 4.73 8.87 -1.82
N GLY A 235 4.13 9.11 -3.00
CA GLY A 235 3.26 10.24 -3.25
C GLY A 235 2.07 10.33 -2.30
N TRP A 236 1.28 9.26 -2.20
CA TRP A 236 0.13 9.21 -1.29
C TRP A 236 0.51 9.44 0.17
N THR A 237 1.58 8.80 0.60
CA THR A 237 2.11 8.90 1.97
C THR A 237 2.55 10.31 2.28
N LYS A 238 3.29 10.92 1.36
CA LYS A 238 3.78 12.31 1.49
C LYS A 238 2.61 13.29 1.60
N ASP A 239 1.57 13.12 0.78
CA ASP A 239 0.37 13.95 0.81
C ASP A 239 -0.32 13.83 2.17
N LEU A 240 -0.59 12.61 2.65
CA LEU A 240 -1.21 12.41 3.95
C LEU A 240 -0.39 13.00 5.11
N LEU A 241 0.93 12.74 5.15
CA LEU A 241 1.81 13.24 6.21
C LEU A 241 1.90 14.76 6.17
N SER A 242 2.02 15.37 4.99
CA SER A 242 2.02 16.83 4.81
C SER A 242 0.75 17.49 5.38
N TYR A 243 -0.37 16.78 5.38
CA TYR A 243 -1.64 17.26 5.93
C TYR A 243 -1.73 17.05 7.45
N ILE A 244 -1.46 15.83 7.94
CA ILE A 244 -1.72 15.52 9.36
C ILE A 244 -0.68 16.10 10.31
N GLU A 245 0.52 16.41 9.84
CA GLU A 245 1.60 17.02 10.63
C GLU A 245 1.36 18.54 10.85
N VAL A 246 0.45 19.16 10.09
CA VAL A 246 0.08 20.56 10.25
C VAL A 246 -0.85 20.76 11.44
N GLU A 247 -0.73 21.91 12.12
CA GLU A 247 -1.65 22.30 13.20
C GLU A 247 -3.11 22.30 12.72
N PRO A 248 -4.07 21.78 13.51
CA PRO A 248 -5.44 21.54 13.05
C PRO A 248 -6.17 22.79 12.51
N LEU A 249 -5.84 23.97 13.01
CA LEU A 249 -6.44 25.23 12.53
C LEU A 249 -5.95 25.66 11.15
N GLU A 250 -4.79 25.18 10.74
CA GLU A 250 -4.16 25.49 9.45
C GLU A 250 -4.45 24.42 8.38
N ARG A 251 -4.97 23.25 8.79
CA ARG A 251 -5.20 22.10 7.88
C ARG A 251 -6.13 22.42 6.72
N LYS A 252 -7.04 23.38 6.87
CA LYS A 252 -7.93 23.81 5.78
C LYS A 252 -7.18 24.25 4.53
N ASP A 253 -5.99 24.83 4.69
CA ASP A 253 -5.14 25.31 3.60
C ASP A 253 -4.36 24.17 2.93
N TYR A 254 -4.35 22.97 3.53
CA TYR A 254 -3.71 21.75 3.05
C TYR A 254 -4.72 20.63 2.74
N TYR A 255 -6.02 20.94 2.76
CA TYR A 255 -7.09 19.96 2.63
C TYR A 255 -7.03 19.16 1.31
N ASP A 256 -6.54 19.77 0.24
CA ASP A 256 -6.37 19.13 -1.06
C ASP A 256 -5.43 17.91 -0.98
N GLN A 257 -4.49 17.89 -0.04
CA GLN A 257 -3.59 16.76 0.18
C GLN A 257 -4.34 15.44 0.53
N LEU A 258 -5.52 15.55 1.17
CA LEU A 258 -6.36 14.37 1.44
C LEU A 258 -7.05 13.84 0.18
N THR A 259 -7.35 14.70 -0.79
CA THR A 259 -8.22 14.34 -1.92
C THR A 259 -7.45 14.15 -3.23
N LEU A 260 -6.25 14.73 -3.33
CA LEU A 260 -5.40 14.74 -4.53
C LEU A 260 -5.08 13.32 -5.02
N SER A 261 -4.88 12.37 -4.11
CA SER A 261 -4.55 10.98 -4.45
C SER A 261 -5.57 10.33 -5.38
N MET A 262 -6.84 10.71 -5.30
CA MET A 262 -7.88 10.13 -6.16
C MET A 262 -7.80 10.60 -7.62
N MET A 263 -7.01 11.61 -7.94
CA MET A 263 -6.74 12.02 -9.32
C MET A 263 -5.84 11.02 -10.06
N TYR A 264 -5.01 10.30 -9.34
CA TYR A 264 -4.07 9.32 -9.92
C TYR A 264 -4.27 7.88 -9.42
N ALA A 265 -5.15 7.64 -8.44
CA ALA A 265 -5.31 6.34 -7.77
C ALA A 265 -5.53 5.15 -8.72
N TYR A 266 -6.01 5.40 -9.94
CA TYR A 266 -6.31 4.37 -10.95
C TYR A 266 -5.37 4.41 -12.17
N SER A 267 -4.32 5.23 -12.12
CA SER A 267 -3.31 5.26 -13.19
C SER A 267 -2.36 4.06 -13.11
N GLU A 268 -2.16 3.52 -11.92
CA GLU A 268 -1.35 2.36 -11.59
C GLU A 268 -2.02 1.53 -10.50
N HIS A 269 -1.51 0.33 -10.25
CA HIS A 269 -1.86 -0.45 -9.06
C HIS A 269 -0.90 -0.12 -7.93
N TYR A 270 -1.32 0.75 -7.02
CA TYR A 270 -0.44 1.26 -5.97
C TYR A 270 -0.37 0.39 -4.73
N VAL A 271 0.81 0.38 -4.10
CA VAL A 271 1.01 0.05 -2.69
C VAL A 271 0.98 1.36 -1.90
N LEU A 272 0.02 1.50 -0.99
CA LEU A 272 -0.08 2.62 -0.07
C LEU A 272 0.69 2.29 1.21
N THR A 273 1.56 3.17 1.64
CA THR A 273 2.49 2.90 2.73
C THR A 273 2.34 3.86 3.91
N LEU A 274 2.44 3.33 5.12
CA LEU A 274 2.84 4.00 6.35
C LEU A 274 3.83 3.07 7.05
N GLY A 275 4.94 2.85 6.36
CA GLY A 275 6.00 1.94 6.74
C GLY A 275 7.06 2.60 7.61
N ARG A 276 8.07 1.81 8.00
CA ARG A 276 9.19 2.27 8.85
C ARG A 276 9.97 3.42 8.20
N ARG A 277 10.10 3.43 6.88
CA ARG A 277 10.78 4.50 6.13
C ARG A 277 10.00 5.80 6.13
N ASP A 278 8.67 5.73 6.20
CA ASP A 278 7.79 6.89 6.08
C ASP A 278 7.66 7.63 7.43
N VAL A 279 7.34 6.87 8.47
CA VAL A 279 6.95 7.41 9.76
C VAL A 279 7.94 7.10 10.89
N GLY A 280 8.88 6.19 10.65
CA GLY A 280 9.79 5.70 11.70
C GLY A 280 9.07 4.78 12.69
N THR A 281 9.52 4.81 13.95
CA THR A 281 8.84 4.17 15.08
C THR A 281 7.55 4.90 15.43
N LEU A 282 6.65 4.25 16.17
CA LEU A 282 5.45 4.92 16.69
C LEU A 282 5.79 6.19 17.49
N LYS A 283 6.89 6.16 18.25
CA LYS A 283 7.36 7.32 19.00
C LYS A 283 7.71 8.49 18.07
N GLU A 284 8.49 8.23 17.03
CA GLU A 284 8.90 9.24 16.03
C GLU A 284 7.69 9.79 15.29
N PHE A 285 6.73 8.93 14.94
CA PHE A 285 5.49 9.37 14.32
C PHE A 285 4.68 10.29 15.24
N LEU A 286 4.53 9.92 16.51
CA LEU A 286 3.85 10.75 17.49
C LEU A 286 4.55 12.10 17.74
N GLU A 287 5.88 12.15 17.65
CA GLU A 287 6.63 13.41 17.80
C GLU A 287 6.33 14.42 16.71
N LYS A 288 6.05 13.97 15.49
CA LYS A 288 5.70 14.83 14.34
C LYS A 288 4.28 15.40 14.40
N LEU A 289 3.37 14.73 15.10
CA LEU A 289 1.95 15.12 15.13
C LEU A 289 1.68 16.23 16.15
N PRO A 290 0.76 17.19 15.86
CA PRO A 290 0.34 18.22 16.81
C PRO A 290 -0.63 17.68 17.86
N GLY A 291 -0.75 18.42 18.99
CA GLY A 291 -1.73 18.16 20.03
C GLY A 291 -1.23 17.38 21.24
N SER A 292 -2.14 17.05 22.15
CA SER A 292 -1.86 16.27 23.34
C SER A 292 -1.56 14.79 23.01
N PRO A 293 -0.91 14.01 23.90
CA PRO A 293 -0.60 12.59 23.63
C PRO A 293 -1.81 11.75 23.21
N LYS A 294 -3.00 12.00 23.80
CA LYS A 294 -4.24 11.30 23.41
C LYS A 294 -4.71 11.69 22.01
N GLN A 295 -4.61 12.97 21.66
CA GLN A 295 -4.95 13.44 20.31
C GLN A 295 -4.00 12.92 19.26
N LYS A 296 -2.70 12.85 19.55
CA LYS A 296 -1.68 12.27 18.68
C LYS A 296 -1.98 10.79 18.37
N LEU A 297 -2.30 9.99 19.41
CA LEU A 297 -2.70 8.59 19.22
C LEU A 297 -4.00 8.45 18.42
N ALA A 298 -4.97 9.37 18.60
CA ALA A 298 -6.19 9.38 17.79
C ALA A 298 -5.87 9.68 16.30
N GLN A 299 -4.95 10.61 16.03
CA GLN A 299 -4.50 10.93 14.68
C GLN A 299 -3.75 9.75 14.03
N VAL A 300 -2.90 9.03 14.77
CA VAL A 300 -2.26 7.80 14.27
C VAL A 300 -3.32 6.77 13.88
N ARG A 301 -4.32 6.52 14.73
CA ARG A 301 -5.42 5.62 14.38
C ARG A 301 -6.18 6.10 13.14
N ALA A 302 -6.46 7.40 13.03
CA ALA A 302 -7.12 7.96 11.85
C ALA A 302 -6.29 7.79 10.57
N ALA A 303 -4.96 7.98 10.64
CA ALA A 303 -4.06 7.79 9.51
C ALA A 303 -4.02 6.33 9.03
N TYR A 304 -3.86 5.37 9.94
CA TYR A 304 -3.93 3.94 9.61
C TYR A 304 -5.28 3.54 9.01
N ALA A 305 -6.40 4.02 9.58
CA ALA A 305 -7.72 3.74 9.02
C ALA A 305 -7.90 4.36 7.63
N TYR A 306 -7.43 5.58 7.42
CA TYR A 306 -7.50 6.26 6.12
C TYR A 306 -6.72 5.49 5.04
N LEU A 307 -5.51 5.02 5.36
CA LEU A 307 -4.75 4.12 4.49
C LEU A 307 -5.53 2.85 4.16
N MET A 308 -6.06 2.15 5.17
CA MET A 308 -6.75 0.88 4.98
C MET A 308 -8.05 0.99 4.16
N LEU A 309 -8.66 2.17 4.11
CA LEU A 309 -9.94 2.43 3.44
C LEU A 309 -9.79 3.01 2.03
N HIS A 310 -8.59 3.47 1.64
CA HIS A 310 -8.28 3.94 0.29
C HIS A 310 -8.11 2.77 -0.70
N PRO A 311 -8.31 2.99 -2.02
CA PRO A 311 -7.92 2.00 -3.04
C PRO A 311 -6.42 1.74 -3.03
N GLY A 312 -6.01 0.49 -3.21
CA GLY A 312 -4.62 0.04 -3.30
C GLY A 312 -4.25 -1.01 -2.24
N VAL A 313 -3.11 -1.67 -2.43
CA VAL A 313 -2.50 -2.60 -1.47
C VAL A 313 -2.01 -1.83 -0.24
N LYS A 314 -2.06 -2.46 0.91
CA LYS A 314 -1.75 -1.85 2.21
C LYS A 314 -0.40 -2.30 2.73
N MET A 315 0.46 -1.35 3.12
CA MET A 315 1.72 -1.63 3.80
C MET A 315 1.87 -0.76 5.04
N THR A 316 2.14 -1.38 6.17
CA THR A 316 2.36 -0.69 7.44
C THR A 316 3.44 -1.37 8.26
N ALA A 317 4.04 -0.65 9.20
CA ALA A 317 5.10 -1.16 10.07
C ALA A 317 4.89 -0.73 11.54
N PRO A 318 3.80 -1.15 12.18
CA PRO A 318 3.63 -0.89 13.61
C PRO A 318 4.73 -1.58 14.42
N ASP A 319 5.18 -0.92 15.49
CA ASP A 319 6.19 -1.50 16.36
C ASP A 319 5.70 -2.83 16.95
N LYS A 320 6.55 -3.85 16.95
CA LYS A 320 6.24 -5.17 17.54
C LYS A 320 5.88 -5.09 19.04
N GLU A 321 6.38 -4.08 19.72
CA GLU A 321 6.17 -3.81 21.15
C GLU A 321 5.03 -2.80 21.38
N CYS A 322 4.17 -2.57 20.36
CA CYS A 322 3.01 -1.71 20.51
C CYS A 322 2.02 -2.26 21.54
N THR A 323 1.18 -1.37 22.10
CA THR A 323 0.22 -1.75 23.15
C THR A 323 -0.83 -2.74 22.64
N GLU A 324 -1.46 -3.48 23.53
CA GLU A 324 -2.53 -4.42 23.19
C GLU A 324 -3.72 -3.73 22.49
N GLU A 325 -4.00 -2.48 22.87
CA GLU A 325 -5.03 -1.66 22.20
C GLU A 325 -4.66 -1.37 20.74
N MET A 326 -3.38 -1.11 20.45
CA MET A 326 -2.91 -0.87 19.08
C MET A 326 -2.88 -2.17 18.26
N LYS A 327 -2.47 -3.29 18.85
CA LYS A 327 -2.55 -4.61 18.19
C LYS A 327 -3.99 -4.96 17.84
N ALA A 328 -4.93 -4.79 18.79
CA ALA A 328 -6.35 -5.01 18.54
C ALA A 328 -6.89 -4.08 17.45
N TYR A 329 -6.40 -2.84 17.39
CA TYR A 329 -6.76 -1.89 16.34
C TYR A 329 -6.32 -2.36 14.96
N ILE A 330 -5.06 -2.75 14.82
CA ILE A 330 -4.48 -3.25 13.57
C ILE A 330 -5.16 -4.56 13.15
N HIS A 331 -5.38 -5.48 14.11
CA HIS A 331 -6.11 -6.71 13.84
C HIS A 331 -7.48 -6.45 13.21
N ASP A 332 -8.27 -5.55 13.82
CA ASP A 332 -9.62 -5.28 13.35
C ASP A 332 -9.64 -4.53 12.00
N LEU A 333 -8.66 -3.67 11.75
CA LEU A 333 -8.47 -3.04 10.44
C LEU A 333 -8.18 -4.11 9.35
N ASN A 334 -7.22 -5.00 9.61
CA ASN A 334 -6.89 -6.08 8.69
C ASN A 334 -8.05 -7.07 8.51
N ALA A 335 -8.77 -7.41 9.58
CA ALA A 335 -9.94 -8.27 9.52
C ALA A 335 -11.07 -7.63 8.69
N MET A 336 -11.33 -6.33 8.87
CA MET A 336 -12.29 -5.59 8.06
C MET A 336 -11.85 -5.55 6.59
N TYR A 337 -10.59 -5.23 6.30
CA TYR A 337 -10.04 -5.19 4.95
C TYR A 337 -10.24 -6.54 4.25
N ARG A 338 -9.88 -7.65 4.89
CA ARG A 338 -10.02 -9.00 4.31
C ARG A 338 -11.48 -9.47 4.16
N SER A 339 -12.38 -9.02 5.02
CA SER A 339 -13.78 -9.47 5.02
C SER A 339 -14.73 -8.62 4.19
N CYS A 340 -14.32 -7.40 3.76
CA CYS A 340 -15.15 -6.47 3.02
C CYS A 340 -14.66 -6.33 1.57
N PRO A 341 -15.25 -7.02 0.60
CA PRO A 341 -14.84 -6.95 -0.81
C PRO A 341 -14.79 -5.53 -1.37
N ALA A 342 -15.63 -4.63 -0.88
CA ALA A 342 -15.61 -3.22 -1.26
C ALA A 342 -14.26 -2.52 -1.04
N LEU A 343 -13.38 -3.06 -0.17
CA LEU A 343 -12.09 -2.46 0.14
C LEU A 343 -10.94 -2.92 -0.75
N TYR A 344 -11.14 -3.95 -1.60
CA TYR A 344 -10.08 -4.47 -2.46
C TYR A 344 -10.53 -4.95 -3.85
N ALA A 345 -11.75 -5.50 -3.98
CA ALA A 345 -12.16 -6.20 -5.21
C ALA A 345 -12.24 -5.28 -6.45
N MET A 346 -12.41 -3.98 -6.24
CA MET A 346 -12.49 -2.98 -7.31
C MET A 346 -11.38 -1.91 -7.22
N ASP A 347 -10.24 -2.23 -6.61
CA ASP A 347 -9.13 -1.27 -6.46
C ASP A 347 -8.50 -0.83 -7.80
N GLY A 348 -8.69 -1.59 -8.85
CA GLY A 348 -8.27 -1.20 -10.21
C GLY A 348 -9.37 -0.51 -11.04
N ASN A 349 -10.53 -0.20 -10.45
CA ASN A 349 -11.67 0.38 -11.15
C ASN A 349 -12.26 1.56 -10.36
N SER A 350 -12.35 2.72 -11.00
CA SER A 350 -12.89 3.95 -10.39
C SER A 350 -14.34 3.81 -9.89
N ASP A 351 -15.11 2.87 -10.42
CA ASP A 351 -16.48 2.59 -9.96
C ASP A 351 -16.52 2.05 -8.52
N GLY A 352 -15.40 1.54 -7.99
CA GLY A 352 -15.26 1.07 -6.63
C GLY A 352 -15.18 2.18 -5.57
N PHE A 353 -15.04 3.44 -5.98
CA PHE A 353 -14.91 4.60 -5.10
C PHE A 353 -15.85 5.72 -5.52
N GLU A 354 -16.39 6.45 -4.55
CA GLU A 354 -17.21 7.63 -4.83
C GLU A 354 -17.14 8.63 -3.68
N TRP A 355 -16.76 9.87 -3.98
CA TRP A 355 -16.80 10.96 -3.02
C TRP A 355 -18.23 11.32 -2.62
N ILE A 356 -18.44 11.59 -1.34
CA ILE A 356 -19.63 12.23 -0.77
C ILE A 356 -19.30 13.67 -0.35
N GLN A 357 -18.27 13.84 0.48
CA GLN A 357 -17.77 15.13 0.91
C GLN A 357 -16.26 15.18 0.66
N PHE A 358 -15.82 16.09 -0.19
CA PHE A 358 -14.41 16.30 -0.54
C PHE A 358 -14.04 17.78 -0.68
N THR A 359 -14.94 18.67 -0.25
CA THR A 359 -14.75 20.14 -0.24
C THR A 359 -15.03 20.74 1.13
N ASN A 360 -15.13 19.91 2.17
CA ASN A 360 -15.44 20.35 3.53
C ASN A 360 -14.17 20.71 4.32
N TYR A 361 -13.40 21.64 3.75
CA TYR A 361 -12.10 22.07 4.28
C TYR A 361 -12.20 22.79 5.62
N ASP A 362 -13.27 23.55 5.89
CA ASP A 362 -13.42 24.27 7.16
C ASP A 362 -13.60 23.32 8.35
N GLU A 363 -14.25 22.17 8.16
CA GLU A 363 -14.44 21.15 9.19
C GLU A 363 -13.35 20.07 9.18
N ASN A 364 -12.50 20.02 8.15
CA ASN A 364 -11.49 18.99 7.95
C ASN A 364 -12.08 17.55 7.95
N ILE A 365 -13.22 17.40 7.27
CA ILE A 365 -13.94 16.13 7.16
C ILE A 365 -14.01 15.70 5.70
N VAL A 366 -13.72 14.43 5.44
CA VAL A 366 -13.97 13.78 4.17
C VAL A 366 -14.94 12.61 4.34
N ALA A 367 -15.82 12.40 3.37
CA ALA A 367 -16.70 11.25 3.33
C ALA A 367 -16.73 10.65 1.94
N PHE A 368 -16.69 9.32 1.87
CA PHE A 368 -16.69 8.59 0.61
C PHE A 368 -17.31 7.20 0.74
N LEU A 369 -17.62 6.61 -0.38
CA LEU A 369 -18.09 5.24 -0.50
C LEU A 369 -16.98 4.34 -1.03
N ARG A 370 -16.90 3.13 -0.48
CA ARG A 370 -16.25 2.00 -1.12
C ARG A 370 -17.35 1.01 -1.49
N LYS A 371 -17.31 0.48 -2.69
CA LYS A 371 -18.42 -0.33 -3.22
C LYS A 371 -17.93 -1.39 -4.19
N THR A 372 -18.75 -2.40 -4.39
CA THR A 372 -18.66 -3.35 -5.49
C THR A 372 -19.87 -3.16 -6.42
N GLU A 373 -20.03 -4.04 -7.39
CA GLU A 373 -21.24 -4.08 -8.21
C GLU A 373 -22.52 -4.39 -7.41
N LYS A 374 -22.38 -4.96 -6.19
CA LYS A 374 -23.48 -5.29 -5.30
C LYS A 374 -23.76 -4.16 -4.31
N MET A 375 -24.96 -3.60 -4.35
CA MET A 375 -25.33 -2.48 -3.47
C MET A 375 -25.19 -2.79 -1.98
N GLU A 376 -25.43 -4.03 -1.56
CA GLU A 376 -25.30 -4.50 -0.15
C GLU A 376 -23.86 -4.57 0.35
N GLU A 377 -22.87 -4.53 -0.54
CA GLU A 377 -21.45 -4.49 -0.19
C GLU A 377 -20.93 -3.05 -0.11
N THR A 378 -21.78 -2.04 -0.24
CA THR A 378 -21.40 -0.63 -0.10
C THR A 378 -21.02 -0.29 1.33
N LEU A 379 -19.90 0.39 1.51
CA LEU A 379 -19.44 0.97 2.76
C LEU A 379 -19.50 2.50 2.68
N LEU A 380 -20.05 3.14 3.70
CA LEU A 380 -19.95 4.58 3.91
C LEU A 380 -18.82 4.83 4.92
N ILE A 381 -17.86 5.66 4.53
CA ILE A 381 -16.70 6.03 5.33
C ILE A 381 -16.74 7.52 5.58
N VAL A 382 -16.58 7.92 6.86
CA VAL A 382 -16.48 9.32 7.26
C VAL A 382 -15.24 9.50 8.12
N CYS A 383 -14.32 10.35 7.68
CA CYS A 383 -13.06 10.66 8.35
C CYS A 383 -13.08 12.11 8.82
N ASN A 384 -12.89 12.31 10.12
CA ASN A 384 -12.78 13.61 10.76
C ASN A 384 -11.34 13.81 11.22
N PHE A 385 -10.66 14.76 10.63
CA PHE A 385 -9.29 15.14 10.99
C PHE A 385 -9.21 16.38 11.86
N SER A 386 -10.37 16.87 12.38
CA SER A 386 -10.42 18.01 13.29
C SER A 386 -10.47 17.59 14.77
N PRO A 387 -10.14 18.50 15.70
CA PRO A 387 -10.24 18.25 17.14
C PRO A 387 -11.68 18.27 17.67
N VAL A 388 -12.68 18.45 16.81
CA VAL A 388 -14.09 18.61 17.19
C VAL A 388 -14.83 17.29 17.04
N SER A 389 -15.53 16.86 18.10
CA SER A 389 -16.47 15.75 18.02
C SER A 389 -17.88 16.26 17.76
N TYR A 390 -18.67 15.50 17.01
CA TYR A 390 -20.04 15.81 16.67
C TYR A 390 -20.99 14.76 17.25
N ASP A 391 -22.00 15.18 18.00
CA ASP A 391 -23.06 14.28 18.49
C ASP A 391 -24.08 13.94 17.40
N SER A 392 -24.22 14.79 16.40
CA SER A 392 -25.20 14.66 15.31
C SER A 392 -24.66 15.27 14.00
N TYR A 393 -23.62 14.64 13.42
CA TYR A 393 -23.10 15.00 12.11
C TYR A 393 -24.01 14.43 11.02
N GLN A 394 -24.37 15.25 10.02
CA GLN A 394 -25.22 14.80 8.91
C GLN A 394 -24.38 14.63 7.64
N VAL A 395 -24.57 13.49 6.96
CA VAL A 395 -23.90 13.15 5.70
C VAL A 395 -24.89 12.59 4.71
N GLY A 396 -24.73 12.93 3.42
CA GLY A 396 -25.51 12.37 2.33
C GLY A 396 -25.21 10.88 2.14
N VAL A 397 -26.22 10.09 1.77
CA VAL A 397 -26.06 8.65 1.55
C VAL A 397 -26.67 8.20 0.21
N PRO A 398 -26.13 7.11 -0.40
CA PRO A 398 -26.48 6.72 -1.77
C PRO A 398 -27.92 6.22 -1.93
N PHE A 399 -28.54 5.68 -0.87
CA PHE A 399 -29.88 5.10 -0.92
C PHE A 399 -30.57 5.09 0.43
N ALA A 400 -31.92 5.04 0.40
CA ALA A 400 -32.70 4.75 1.60
C ALA A 400 -32.39 3.34 2.09
N GLY A 401 -32.21 3.19 3.41
CA GLY A 401 -31.84 1.91 3.98
C GLY A 401 -31.30 2.02 5.39
N LYS A 402 -30.73 0.92 5.85
CA LYS A 402 -30.19 0.77 7.18
C LYS A 402 -28.67 0.80 7.17
N TYR A 403 -28.07 1.63 8.00
CA TYR A 403 -26.65 1.84 8.14
C TYR A 403 -26.20 1.40 9.53
N LYS A 404 -25.28 0.43 9.56
CA LYS A 404 -24.72 -0.12 10.81
C LYS A 404 -23.24 0.19 10.87
N GLU A 405 -22.81 0.87 11.95
CA GLU A 405 -21.38 1.06 12.21
C GLU A 405 -20.72 -0.33 12.40
N ILE A 406 -19.71 -0.61 11.60
CA ILE A 406 -18.92 -1.85 11.65
C ILE A 406 -17.52 -1.61 12.17
N PHE A 407 -17.03 -0.37 12.08
CA PHE A 407 -15.72 0.03 12.58
C PHE A 407 -15.77 1.50 13.02
N ASN A 408 -15.03 1.81 14.10
CA ASN A 408 -14.86 3.17 14.59
C ASN A 408 -13.51 3.27 15.32
N SER A 409 -12.63 4.14 14.84
CA SER A 409 -11.26 4.30 15.36
C SER A 409 -11.21 4.85 16.80
N ASP A 410 -12.31 5.44 17.30
CA ASP A 410 -12.43 5.97 18.66
C ASP A 410 -13.08 4.98 19.64
N ASN A 411 -13.25 3.72 19.25
CA ASN A 411 -13.77 2.70 20.16
C ASN A 411 -12.84 2.53 21.38
N GLY A 412 -13.45 2.40 22.57
CA GLY A 412 -12.71 2.24 23.82
C GLY A 412 -11.75 1.05 23.86
N LYS A 413 -12.01 -0.02 23.10
CA LYS A 413 -11.11 -1.17 22.97
C LYS A 413 -9.75 -0.84 22.32
N TYR A 414 -9.65 0.31 21.63
CA TYR A 414 -8.42 0.83 21.01
C TYR A 414 -7.82 2.00 21.80
N GLY A 415 -8.28 2.23 23.03
CA GLY A 415 -7.90 3.40 23.84
C GLY A 415 -8.54 4.71 23.39
N GLY A 416 -9.64 4.64 22.61
CA GLY A 416 -10.44 5.80 22.23
C GLY A 416 -11.38 6.27 23.33
N LEU A 417 -12.07 7.40 23.10
CA LEU A 417 -13.01 8.01 24.04
C LEU A 417 -14.40 7.37 24.00
N GLY A 418 -14.68 6.51 23.02
CA GLY A 418 -15.95 5.78 22.91
C GLY A 418 -17.08 6.57 22.25
N VAL A 419 -16.77 7.55 21.40
CA VAL A 419 -17.78 8.27 20.59
C VAL A 419 -18.21 7.37 19.43
N VAL A 420 -19.12 6.43 19.69
CA VAL A 420 -19.53 5.37 18.76
C VAL A 420 -21.05 5.38 18.49
N ASN A 421 -21.48 4.76 17.38
CA ASN A 421 -22.88 4.57 16.99
C ASN A 421 -23.31 3.12 17.24
N THR A 422 -23.71 2.79 18.46
CA THR A 422 -24.01 1.43 18.90
C THR A 422 -25.25 0.81 18.24
N ARG A 423 -26.16 1.64 17.73
CA ARG A 423 -27.40 1.19 17.07
C ARG A 423 -27.34 1.49 15.59
N ALA A 424 -27.81 0.56 14.77
CA ALA A 424 -28.02 0.84 13.37
C ALA A 424 -29.01 2.00 13.17
N LYS A 425 -28.76 2.82 12.17
CA LYS A 425 -29.51 4.03 11.85
C LYS A 425 -30.22 3.85 10.52
N ASN A 426 -31.39 4.43 10.36
CA ASN A 426 -32.08 4.48 9.08
C ASN A 426 -31.76 5.82 8.40
N ALA A 427 -31.50 5.77 7.11
CA ALA A 427 -31.44 6.98 6.29
C ALA A 427 -32.81 7.68 6.30
N VAL A 428 -32.78 9.00 6.29
CA VAL A 428 -33.97 9.83 6.17
C VAL A 428 -33.98 10.52 4.82
N HIS A 429 -35.18 10.74 4.27
CA HIS A 429 -35.35 11.52 3.06
C HIS A 429 -35.19 13.01 3.39
N ALA A 430 -33.96 13.45 3.42
CA ALA A 430 -33.54 14.82 3.65
C ALA A 430 -32.26 15.08 2.84
N GLU A 431 -32.32 16.05 1.96
CA GLU A 431 -31.21 16.38 1.05
C GLU A 431 -29.96 16.80 1.83
N CYS A 432 -28.83 16.20 1.49
CA CYS A 432 -27.51 16.52 2.02
C CYS A 432 -26.44 16.05 1.01
N ASP A 433 -25.38 16.83 0.81
CA ASP A 433 -24.26 16.49 -0.07
C ASP A 433 -24.72 16.08 -1.50
N ASN A 434 -25.69 16.78 -2.05
CA ASN A 434 -26.33 16.48 -3.36
C ASN A 434 -26.96 15.07 -3.43
N ARG A 435 -27.39 14.52 -2.28
CA ARG A 435 -28.12 13.24 -2.17
C ARG A 435 -29.50 13.45 -1.59
N GLU A 436 -30.49 12.71 -2.10
CA GLU A 436 -31.88 12.77 -1.60
C GLU A 436 -32.03 12.24 -0.17
N ASN A 437 -31.11 11.38 0.24
CA ASN A 437 -31.15 10.74 1.55
C ASN A 437 -29.90 11.12 2.36
N SER A 438 -30.07 11.21 3.66
CA SER A 438 -28.97 11.52 4.58
C SER A 438 -29.01 10.68 5.86
N LEU A 439 -27.89 10.64 6.56
CA LEU A 439 -27.72 9.93 7.81
C LEU A 439 -27.17 10.88 8.87
N LYS A 440 -27.72 10.86 10.08
CA LYS A 440 -27.14 11.56 11.23
C LYS A 440 -26.41 10.58 12.14
N MET A 441 -25.16 10.90 12.45
CA MET A 441 -24.29 10.04 13.25
C MET A 441 -23.47 10.82 14.27
N LYS A 442 -22.97 10.12 15.29
CA LYS A 442 -21.88 10.63 16.10
C LYS A 442 -20.58 10.49 15.32
N LEU A 443 -19.76 11.52 15.33
CA LEU A 443 -18.47 11.52 14.65
C LEU A 443 -17.38 11.98 15.63
N PRO A 444 -16.41 11.12 15.99
CA PRO A 444 -15.36 11.45 16.94
C PRO A 444 -14.35 12.46 16.37
N ALA A 445 -13.72 13.23 17.25
CA ALA A 445 -12.55 14.03 16.91
C ALA A 445 -11.39 13.13 16.49
N TYR A 446 -10.66 13.51 15.45
CA TYR A 446 -9.54 12.71 14.89
C TYR A 446 -9.94 11.25 14.70
N GLY A 447 -11.14 11.01 14.16
CA GLY A 447 -11.70 9.67 14.10
C GLY A 447 -12.28 9.30 12.75
N VAL A 448 -12.30 7.99 12.50
CA VAL A 448 -12.82 7.38 11.28
C VAL A 448 -13.94 6.43 11.66
N THR A 449 -15.09 6.58 11.00
CA THR A 449 -16.25 5.69 11.16
C THR A 449 -16.60 5.02 9.85
N VAL A 450 -16.89 3.72 9.91
CA VAL A 450 -17.27 2.92 8.74
C VAL A 450 -18.62 2.27 8.99
N PHE A 451 -19.55 2.47 8.07
CA PHE A 451 -20.87 1.87 8.09
C PHE A 451 -21.06 0.89 6.95
N SER A 452 -21.58 -0.29 7.25
CA SER A 452 -22.16 -1.17 6.24
C SER A 452 -23.56 -0.68 5.89
N CYS A 453 -23.89 -0.75 4.59
CA CYS A 453 -25.13 -0.20 4.06
C CYS A 453 -26.05 -1.32 3.58
N THR A 454 -27.27 -1.38 4.12
CA THR A 454 -28.29 -2.34 3.67
C THR A 454 -29.44 -1.58 3.03
N PRO A 455 -29.61 -1.64 1.69
CA PRO A 455 -30.67 -0.95 0.97
C PRO A 455 -32.06 -1.42 1.43
N GLU A 456 -33.04 -0.52 1.40
CA GLU A 456 -34.44 -0.92 1.52
C GLU A 456 -34.85 -1.78 0.33
N LYS A 457 -35.50 -2.91 0.60
CA LYS A 457 -36.08 -3.72 -0.47
C LYS A 457 -37.20 -2.92 -1.15
N LYS A 458 -37.04 -2.59 -2.41
CA LYS A 458 -38.14 -2.05 -3.21
C LYS A 458 -39.28 -3.06 -3.17
N VAL A 459 -40.35 -2.79 -2.46
CA VAL A 459 -41.58 -3.56 -2.53
C VAL A 459 -42.11 -3.30 -3.93
N SER A 460 -41.99 -4.28 -4.81
CA SER A 460 -42.64 -4.23 -6.11
C SER A 460 -44.16 -4.20 -5.88
N SER A 461 -44.75 -3.03 -5.97
CA SER A 461 -46.21 -2.89 -5.96
C SER A 461 -46.75 -3.46 -7.25
N VAL A 462 -46.94 -4.77 -7.30
CA VAL A 462 -47.77 -5.38 -8.31
C VAL A 462 -49.20 -4.91 -8.04
N LYS A 463 -49.61 -3.84 -8.74
CA LYS A 463 -51.03 -3.46 -8.81
C LYS A 463 -51.80 -4.63 -9.42
N ARG A 464 -52.47 -5.42 -8.57
CA ARG A 464 -53.47 -6.35 -9.01
C ARG A 464 -54.59 -5.54 -9.69
N VAL A 465 -54.53 -5.44 -11.01
CA VAL A 465 -55.64 -4.97 -11.81
C VAL A 465 -56.71 -6.05 -11.74
N GLY A 466 -57.69 -5.86 -10.86
CA GLY A 466 -58.87 -6.73 -10.75
C GLY A 466 -59.74 -6.58 -11.98
N LYS A 467 -59.66 -7.50 -12.91
CA LYS A 467 -60.67 -7.66 -13.99
C LYS A 467 -61.97 -8.13 -13.35
N LYS A 468 -62.92 -7.20 -13.19
CA LYS A 468 -64.34 -7.56 -12.98
C LYS A 468 -64.89 -8.09 -14.33
N VAL A 469 -65.03 -9.38 -14.43
CA VAL A 469 -65.80 -10.04 -15.51
C VAL A 469 -67.27 -9.86 -15.19
N LYS A 470 -68.00 -9.01 -15.95
CA LYS A 470 -69.47 -8.99 -15.97
C LYS A 470 -69.95 -10.18 -16.78
N ILE A 471 -70.54 -11.16 -16.12
CA ILE A 471 -71.36 -12.21 -16.83
C ILE A 471 -72.73 -11.64 -17.03
N SER A 472 -73.06 -11.36 -18.27
CA SER A 472 -74.46 -11.10 -18.66
C SER A 472 -75.14 -12.41 -19.06
N ARG A 473 -76.13 -12.81 -18.29
CA ARG A 473 -77.03 -13.88 -18.71
C ARG A 473 -78.00 -13.36 -19.77
N LYS A 474 -78.10 -14.02 -20.91
CA LYS A 474 -79.25 -14.27 -21.70
C LYS A 474 -79.28 -15.74 -22.07
#